data_2747c95248029168c202b3bf9b0049f8
#
_entry.id   2747c95248029168c202b3bf9b0049f8
#
_cell.length_a   1.000
_cell.length_b   1.000
_cell.length_c   1.000
_cell.angle_alpha   90.00
_cell.angle_beta   90.00
_cell.angle_gamma   90.00
#
_symmetry.space_group_name_H-M   'P 1'
#
loop_
_entity.id
_entity.type
_entity.pdbx_description
1 polymer ?
#
loop_
_entity_poly.entity_id
_entity_poly.type
_entity_poly.pdbx_seq_one_letter_code
_entity_poly.pdbx_strand_id
1 'polypeptide(L)'
;VNLLAVVLSKAFVLLLIEVAQAAILTVGFVNVVHVPQNHLLFETDVEIFITVLLMLFASSATGLLVSAVFRSGETAILVVLVLMIGQVVFSGILFTLTGAASAIASVIVCRWGMGALGASTDLNSRLAWLKAGFVGPMYDATVANLLGCWQMLALIAAVCIVAAWLVLQISFDRRKA
;
A
#
# COMPACT_ATOMS: atom_id res chain seq x y z
N VAL A 1 19.36 24.66 1.12
CA VAL A 1 18.95 23.39 0.49
C VAL A 1 17.44 23.29 0.53
N ASN A 2 16.80 23.08 -0.62
CA ASN A 2 15.36 22.92 -0.66
C ASN A 2 15.01 21.46 -0.25
N LEU A 3 14.60 21.30 1.02
CA LEU A 3 14.29 19.98 1.60
C LEU A 3 13.15 19.26 0.85
N LEU A 4 12.20 20.02 0.31
CA LEU A 4 11.13 19.46 -0.53
C LEU A 4 11.71 18.79 -1.77
N ALA A 5 12.65 19.45 -2.46
CA ALA A 5 13.29 18.89 -3.64
C ALA A 5 14.05 17.59 -3.31
N VAL A 6 14.66 17.50 -2.13
CA VAL A 6 15.36 16.28 -1.67
C VAL A 6 14.36 15.13 -1.45
N VAL A 7 13.23 15.38 -0.80
CA VAL A 7 12.22 14.35 -0.56
C VAL A 7 11.60 13.89 -1.87
N LEU A 8 11.24 14.83 -2.75
CA LEU A 8 10.64 14.50 -4.05
C LEU A 8 11.61 13.76 -4.98
N SER A 9 12.90 14.12 -4.99
CA SER A 9 13.89 13.40 -5.79
C SER A 9 14.06 11.96 -5.32
N LYS A 10 14.09 11.72 -4.01
CA LYS A 10 14.12 10.36 -3.45
C LYS A 10 12.87 9.57 -3.81
N ALA A 11 11.68 10.17 -3.62
CA ALA A 11 10.42 9.54 -3.97
C ALA A 11 10.34 9.20 -5.47
N PHE A 12 10.85 10.07 -6.34
CA PHE A 12 10.89 9.84 -7.78
C PHE A 12 11.81 8.67 -8.16
N VAL A 13 13.02 8.61 -7.58
CA VAL A 13 13.95 7.48 -7.82
C VAL A 13 13.36 6.17 -7.34
N LEU A 14 12.72 6.16 -6.16
CA LEU A 14 12.02 4.98 -5.65
C LEU A 14 10.91 4.55 -6.60
N LEU A 15 10.09 5.49 -7.08
CA LEU A 15 9.01 5.19 -8.04
C LEU A 15 9.53 4.52 -9.31
N LEU A 16 10.66 4.94 -9.85
CA LEU A 16 11.27 4.30 -11.04
C LEU A 16 11.65 2.84 -10.77
N ILE A 17 12.22 2.57 -9.60
CA ILE A 17 12.56 1.21 -9.18
C ILE A 17 11.29 0.37 -8.99
N GLU A 18 10.27 0.95 -8.37
CA GLU A 18 8.99 0.30 -8.08
C GLU A 18 8.22 -0.07 -9.34
N VAL A 19 8.29 0.73 -10.40
CA VAL A 19 7.71 0.37 -11.71
C VAL A 19 8.32 -0.93 -12.23
N ALA A 20 9.63 -1.08 -12.16
CA ALA A 20 10.29 -2.32 -12.56
C ALA A 20 9.91 -3.50 -11.66
N GLN A 21 9.87 -3.27 -10.34
CA GLN A 21 9.45 -4.30 -9.37
C GLN A 21 7.99 -4.72 -9.57
N ALA A 22 7.07 -3.75 -9.76
CA ALA A 22 5.67 -4.03 -10.02
C ALA A 22 5.49 -4.85 -11.30
N ALA A 23 6.23 -4.54 -12.36
CA ALA A 23 6.19 -5.30 -13.61
C ALA A 23 6.63 -6.75 -13.41
N ILE A 24 7.75 -6.98 -12.72
CA ILE A 24 8.25 -8.33 -12.44
C ILE A 24 7.27 -9.11 -11.58
N LEU A 25 6.73 -8.50 -10.52
CA LEU A 25 5.77 -9.14 -9.62
C LEU A 25 4.45 -9.49 -10.33
N THR A 26 3.94 -8.57 -11.15
CA THR A 26 2.68 -8.80 -11.89
C THR A 26 2.86 -9.91 -12.92
N VAL A 27 3.92 -9.88 -13.72
CA VAL A 27 4.21 -10.94 -14.69
C VAL A 27 4.40 -12.28 -14.00
N GLY A 28 5.13 -12.32 -12.88
CA GLY A 28 5.30 -13.53 -12.09
C GLY A 28 3.98 -14.06 -11.54
N PHE A 29 3.15 -13.19 -10.97
CA PHE A 29 1.86 -13.55 -10.41
C PHE A 29 0.89 -14.08 -11.47
N VAL A 30 0.72 -13.37 -12.57
CA VAL A 30 -0.21 -13.75 -13.65
C VAL A 30 0.17 -15.07 -14.30
N ASN A 31 1.46 -15.35 -14.49
CA ASN A 31 1.93 -16.62 -15.06
C ASN A 31 1.75 -17.82 -14.12
N VAL A 32 1.84 -17.61 -12.80
CA VAL A 32 1.70 -18.70 -11.80
C VAL A 32 0.25 -18.91 -11.41
N VAL A 33 -0.47 -17.80 -11.19
CA VAL A 33 -1.87 -17.82 -10.78
C VAL A 33 -2.72 -17.53 -12.02
N HIS A 34 -3.41 -18.53 -12.56
CA HIS A 34 -4.34 -18.34 -13.68
C HIS A 34 -5.49 -17.42 -13.23
N VAL A 35 -5.27 -16.11 -13.35
CA VAL A 35 -6.22 -15.09 -12.92
C VAL A 35 -7.37 -14.99 -13.94
N PRO A 36 -8.64 -15.01 -13.51
CA PRO A 36 -9.75 -14.78 -14.43
C PRO A 36 -9.74 -13.32 -14.91
N GLN A 37 -10.06 -13.13 -16.14
CA GLN A 37 -10.16 -11.82 -16.77
C GLN A 37 -11.52 -11.18 -16.44
N ASN A 38 -11.59 -10.42 -15.37
CA ASN A 38 -12.82 -9.79 -14.86
C ASN A 38 -12.92 -8.30 -15.21
N HIS A 39 -12.23 -7.80 -16.17
CA HIS A 39 -12.29 -6.44 -16.76
C HIS A 39 -13.23 -5.43 -16.03
N LEU A 40 -12.82 -4.88 -14.89
CA LEU A 40 -13.61 -3.85 -14.22
C LEU A 40 -13.43 -2.48 -14.89
N LEU A 41 -12.19 -2.02 -15.06
CA LEU A 41 -11.82 -0.77 -15.74
C LEU A 41 -10.89 -1.05 -16.92
N PHE A 42 -9.91 -1.93 -16.71
CA PHE A 42 -8.89 -2.33 -17.66
C PHE A 42 -8.82 -3.85 -17.72
N GLU A 43 -7.87 -4.39 -18.48
CA GLU A 43 -7.52 -5.82 -18.37
C GLU A 43 -7.05 -6.10 -16.94
N THR A 44 -7.44 -7.26 -16.39
CA THR A 44 -7.13 -7.63 -15.00
C THR A 44 -5.65 -7.54 -14.69
N ASP A 45 -4.78 -7.87 -15.64
CA ASP A 45 -3.32 -7.80 -15.49
C ASP A 45 -2.83 -6.36 -15.27
N VAL A 46 -3.45 -5.39 -15.98
CA VAL A 46 -3.15 -3.96 -15.82
C VAL A 46 -3.66 -3.45 -14.48
N GLU A 47 -4.83 -3.88 -14.03
CA GLU A 47 -5.37 -3.52 -12.71
C GLU A 47 -4.48 -4.04 -11.58
N ILE A 48 -3.98 -5.28 -11.70
CA ILE A 48 -3.03 -5.86 -10.76
C ILE A 48 -1.73 -5.06 -10.75
N PHE A 49 -1.20 -4.72 -11.94
CA PHE A 49 0.02 -3.92 -12.05
C PHE A 49 -0.12 -2.55 -11.36
N ILE A 50 -1.21 -1.81 -11.63
CA ILE A 50 -1.48 -0.52 -11.00
C ILE A 50 -1.61 -0.67 -9.48
N THR A 51 -2.33 -1.70 -9.01
CA THR A 51 -2.51 -1.96 -7.59
C THR A 51 -1.19 -2.26 -6.89
N VAL A 52 -0.36 -3.14 -7.47
CA VAL A 52 0.96 -3.49 -6.92
C VAL A 52 1.87 -2.26 -6.90
N LEU A 53 1.88 -1.47 -7.97
CA LEU A 53 2.66 -0.23 -8.05
C LEU A 53 2.26 0.76 -6.95
N LEU A 54 0.96 0.99 -6.75
CA LEU A 54 0.45 1.87 -5.70
C LEU A 54 0.78 1.35 -4.30
N MET A 55 0.71 0.03 -4.08
CA MET A 55 1.11 -0.59 -2.80
C MET A 55 2.59 -0.38 -2.52
N LEU A 56 3.46 -0.61 -3.50
CA LEU A 56 4.90 -0.40 -3.37
C LEU A 56 5.19 1.07 -3.05
N PHE A 57 4.60 1.99 -3.80
CA PHE A 57 4.80 3.42 -3.62
C PHE A 57 4.30 3.91 -2.24
N ALA A 58 3.14 3.47 -1.77
CA ALA A 58 2.64 3.81 -0.45
C ALA A 58 3.53 3.23 0.66
N SER A 59 4.06 2.02 0.47
CA SER A 59 4.98 1.39 1.42
C SER A 59 6.32 2.12 1.48
N SER A 60 6.89 2.51 0.35
CA SER A 60 8.13 3.30 0.28
C SER A 60 7.96 4.69 0.87
N ALA A 61 6.83 5.35 0.63
CA ALA A 61 6.50 6.62 1.27
C ALA A 61 6.45 6.49 2.80
N THR A 62 5.89 5.39 3.31
CA THR A 62 5.91 5.07 4.75
C THR A 62 7.35 4.85 5.24
N GLY A 63 8.18 4.15 4.50
CA GLY A 63 9.61 3.97 4.78
C GLY A 63 10.40 5.29 4.81
N LEU A 64 10.12 6.21 3.88
CA LEU A 64 10.69 7.55 3.88
C LEU A 64 10.31 8.34 5.15
N LEU A 65 9.05 8.24 5.58
CA LEU A 65 8.60 8.86 6.83
C LEU A 65 9.33 8.30 8.03
N VAL A 66 9.42 6.97 8.17
CA VAL A 66 10.17 6.32 9.25
C VAL A 66 11.63 6.78 9.26
N SER A 67 12.28 6.82 8.10
CA SER A 67 13.66 7.30 7.95
C SER A 67 13.82 8.79 8.32
N ALA A 68 12.79 9.61 8.12
CA ALA A 68 12.82 11.02 8.52
C ALA A 68 12.67 11.21 10.03
N VAL A 69 11.87 10.36 10.69
CA VAL A 69 11.58 10.43 12.13
C VAL A 69 12.74 9.88 12.96
N PHE A 70 13.28 8.73 12.59
CA PHE A 70 14.31 8.04 13.37
C PHE A 70 15.72 8.34 12.84
N ARG A 71 16.59 8.83 13.74
CA ARG A 71 17.98 9.19 13.39
C ARG A 71 18.92 7.99 13.41
N SER A 72 18.59 6.96 14.19
CA SER A 72 19.34 5.71 14.28
C SER A 72 18.83 4.71 13.26
N GLY A 73 19.71 4.18 12.42
CA GLY A 73 19.35 3.15 11.44
C GLY A 73 18.83 1.87 12.11
N GLU A 74 19.38 1.48 13.24
CA GLU A 74 18.94 0.31 14.00
C GLU A 74 17.50 0.46 14.49
N THR A 75 17.15 1.63 15.07
CA THR A 75 15.80 1.90 15.52
C THR A 75 14.82 1.96 14.35
N ALA A 76 15.22 2.55 13.23
CA ALA A 76 14.39 2.59 12.03
C ALA A 76 14.06 1.19 11.50
N ILE A 77 15.04 0.28 11.47
CA ILE A 77 14.84 -1.12 11.05
C ILE A 77 13.85 -1.83 11.97
N LEU A 78 14.00 -1.70 13.30
CA LEU A 78 13.08 -2.31 14.27
C LEU A 78 11.64 -1.81 14.09
N VAL A 79 11.48 -0.51 13.89
CA VAL A 79 10.15 0.10 13.63
C VAL A 79 9.55 -0.43 12.34
N VAL A 80 10.33 -0.53 11.26
CA VAL A 80 9.84 -1.10 9.99
C VAL A 80 9.40 -2.55 10.15
N LEU A 81 10.14 -3.37 10.90
CA LEU A 81 9.75 -4.77 11.19
C LEU A 81 8.40 -4.84 11.91
N VAL A 82 8.19 -4.00 12.93
CA VAL A 82 6.92 -3.93 13.65
C VAL A 82 5.78 -3.48 12.72
N LEU A 83 6.04 -2.48 11.88
CA LEU A 83 5.07 -2.01 10.88
C LEU A 83 4.73 -3.10 9.86
N MET A 84 5.70 -3.89 9.40
CA MET A 84 5.45 -5.01 8.48
C MET A 84 4.53 -6.07 9.11
N ILE A 85 4.79 -6.45 10.36
CA ILE A 85 3.89 -7.37 11.09
C ILE A 85 2.49 -6.78 11.20
N GLY A 86 2.39 -5.50 11.58
CA GLY A 86 1.12 -4.78 11.65
C GLY A 86 0.38 -4.77 10.32
N GLN A 87 1.07 -4.57 9.20
CA GLN A 87 0.47 -4.60 7.87
C GLN A 87 -0.16 -5.96 7.54
N VAL A 88 0.49 -7.07 7.89
CA VAL A 88 -0.05 -8.42 7.67
C VAL A 88 -1.25 -8.66 8.59
N VAL A 89 -1.12 -8.34 9.87
CA VAL A 89 -2.18 -8.56 10.88
C VAL A 89 -3.44 -7.77 10.56
N PHE A 90 -3.29 -6.48 10.22
CA PHE A 90 -4.42 -5.59 9.95
C PHE A 90 -4.82 -5.53 8.45
N SER A 91 -4.31 -6.44 7.63
CA SER A 91 -4.71 -6.54 6.22
C SER A 91 -6.17 -6.96 6.02
N GLY A 92 -6.77 -7.61 7.04
CA GLY A 92 -8.13 -8.18 6.97
C GLY A 92 -8.20 -9.58 6.35
N ILE A 93 -7.05 -10.18 6.00
CA ILE A 93 -7.00 -11.54 5.45
C ILE A 93 -7.10 -12.59 6.54
N LEU A 94 -6.47 -12.37 7.70
CA LEU A 94 -6.36 -13.37 8.76
C LEU A 94 -7.64 -13.47 9.59
N PHE A 95 -8.34 -12.36 9.78
CA PHE A 95 -9.59 -12.30 10.54
C PHE A 95 -10.41 -11.06 10.18
N THR A 96 -11.71 -11.10 10.46
CA THR A 96 -12.62 -9.97 10.25
C THR A 96 -12.32 -8.86 11.25
N LEU A 97 -12.00 -7.68 10.75
CA LEU A 97 -11.67 -6.52 11.58
C LEU A 97 -12.94 -5.77 11.98
N THR A 98 -13.18 -5.62 13.28
CA THR A 98 -14.33 -4.91 13.85
C THR A 98 -13.91 -3.85 14.88
N GLY A 99 -14.73 -2.83 15.07
CA GLY A 99 -14.47 -1.79 16.08
C GLY A 99 -13.15 -1.04 15.89
N ALA A 100 -12.36 -0.93 16.96
CA ALA A 100 -11.09 -0.20 16.96
C ALA A 100 -10.05 -0.77 15.97
N ALA A 101 -10.05 -2.09 15.76
CA ALA A 101 -9.15 -2.74 14.79
C ALA A 101 -9.45 -2.29 13.35
N SER A 102 -10.70 -2.06 13.00
CA SER A 102 -11.10 -1.53 11.70
C SER A 102 -10.62 -0.09 11.48
N ALA A 103 -10.63 0.75 12.53
CA ALA A 103 -10.10 2.10 12.46
C ALA A 103 -8.57 2.11 12.24
N ILE A 104 -7.82 1.27 12.95
CA ILE A 104 -6.37 1.12 12.73
C ILE A 104 -6.10 0.62 11.31
N ALA A 105 -6.86 -0.36 10.86
CA ALA A 105 -6.69 -0.94 9.54
C ALA A 105 -6.93 0.05 8.38
N SER A 106 -7.67 1.15 8.60
CA SER A 106 -7.92 2.17 7.58
C SER A 106 -6.65 2.91 7.12
N VAL A 107 -5.59 2.93 7.92
CA VAL A 107 -4.30 3.54 7.58
C VAL A 107 -3.26 2.50 7.10
N ILE A 108 -3.64 1.25 7.00
CA ILE A 108 -2.77 0.14 6.60
C ILE A 108 -2.79 -0.05 5.09
N VAL A 109 -1.62 0.02 4.46
CA VAL A 109 -1.46 -0.12 3.00
C VAL A 109 -1.94 -1.49 2.51
N CYS A 110 -1.54 -2.57 3.19
CA CYS A 110 -1.92 -3.93 2.82
C CYS A 110 -3.43 -4.15 2.77
N ARG A 111 -4.20 -3.50 3.63
CA ARG A 111 -5.68 -3.60 3.61
C ARG A 111 -6.25 -3.14 2.28
N TRP A 112 -5.87 -1.95 1.83
CA TRP A 112 -6.39 -1.36 0.59
C TRP A 112 -5.86 -2.08 -0.64
N GLY A 113 -4.59 -2.50 -0.61
CA GLY A 113 -4.01 -3.32 -1.66
C GLY A 113 -4.73 -4.65 -1.83
N MET A 114 -5.01 -5.35 -0.73
CA MET A 114 -5.77 -6.60 -0.77
C MET A 114 -7.22 -6.39 -1.21
N GLY A 115 -7.84 -5.28 -0.81
CA GLY A 115 -9.17 -4.90 -1.29
C GLY A 115 -9.21 -4.71 -2.81
N ALA A 116 -8.25 -3.97 -3.36
CA ALA A 116 -8.14 -3.74 -4.80
C ALA A 116 -7.87 -5.04 -5.57
N LEU A 117 -6.89 -5.85 -5.13
CA LEU A 117 -6.60 -7.16 -5.76
C LEU A 117 -7.79 -8.11 -5.68
N GLY A 118 -8.49 -8.13 -4.54
CA GLY A 118 -9.69 -8.95 -4.36
C GLY A 118 -10.84 -8.52 -5.26
N ALA A 119 -11.02 -7.22 -5.48
CA ALA A 119 -12.01 -6.69 -6.42
C ALA A 119 -11.67 -7.06 -7.86
N SER A 120 -10.43 -6.85 -8.32
CA SER A 120 -9.99 -7.16 -9.69
C SER A 120 -10.06 -8.66 -10.01
N THR A 121 -9.88 -9.54 -9.01
CA THR A 121 -9.90 -11.00 -9.20
C THR A 121 -11.23 -11.66 -8.86
N ASP A 122 -12.26 -10.87 -8.51
CA ASP A 122 -13.58 -11.35 -8.04
C ASP A 122 -13.44 -12.41 -6.92
N LEU A 123 -12.71 -12.03 -5.88
CA LEU A 123 -12.38 -12.94 -4.78
C LEU A 123 -13.63 -13.44 -4.05
N ASN A 124 -14.67 -12.60 -3.92
CA ASN A 124 -15.92 -12.97 -3.24
C ASN A 124 -16.62 -14.15 -3.93
N SER A 125 -16.76 -14.13 -5.25
CA SER A 125 -17.37 -15.25 -6.00
C SER A 125 -16.56 -16.52 -5.88
N ARG A 126 -15.22 -16.41 -5.81
CA ARG A 126 -14.32 -17.58 -5.69
C ARG A 126 -14.33 -18.20 -4.31
N LEU A 127 -14.42 -17.40 -3.26
CA LEU A 127 -14.46 -17.87 -1.88
C LEU A 127 -15.85 -18.31 -1.42
N ALA A 128 -16.90 -17.91 -2.13
CA ALA A 128 -18.28 -18.25 -1.79
C ALA A 128 -18.51 -19.77 -1.71
N TRP A 129 -17.89 -20.55 -2.59
CA TRP A 129 -17.99 -22.02 -2.59
C TRP A 129 -17.24 -22.66 -1.41
N LEU A 130 -16.19 -22.01 -0.88
CA LEU A 130 -15.43 -22.52 0.28
C LEU A 130 -16.15 -22.27 1.59
N LYS A 131 -17.29 -21.55 1.61
CA LYS A 131 -17.97 -21.06 2.82
C LYS A 131 -17.00 -20.40 3.82
N ALA A 132 -15.91 -19.84 3.32
CA ALA A 132 -14.91 -19.17 4.11
C ALA A 132 -15.52 -17.85 4.62
N GLY A 133 -15.40 -17.56 5.91
CA GLY A 133 -15.91 -16.32 6.53
C GLY A 133 -15.14 -15.05 6.12
N PHE A 134 -14.41 -15.11 5.01
CA PHE A 134 -13.59 -14.02 4.48
C PHE A 134 -14.28 -13.21 3.38
N VAL A 135 -15.50 -13.58 3.01
CA VAL A 135 -16.31 -12.83 2.04
C VAL A 135 -16.79 -11.53 2.71
N GLY A 136 -16.48 -10.40 2.10
CA GLY A 136 -16.82 -9.10 2.67
C GLY A 136 -16.92 -8.00 1.62
N PRO A 137 -17.59 -6.87 1.94
CA PRO A 137 -17.80 -5.77 0.98
C PRO A 137 -16.50 -5.15 0.48
N MET A 138 -15.38 -5.38 1.18
CA MET A 138 -14.06 -4.90 0.79
C MET A 138 -13.55 -5.54 -0.51
N TYR A 139 -14.03 -6.74 -0.84
CA TYR A 139 -13.61 -7.51 -2.02
C TYR A 139 -14.67 -7.52 -3.12
N ASP A 140 -15.70 -6.68 -3.02
CA ASP A 140 -16.73 -6.60 -4.04
C ASP A 140 -16.14 -6.15 -5.38
N ALA A 141 -16.38 -6.93 -6.42
CA ALA A 141 -15.89 -6.70 -7.77
C ALA A 141 -16.65 -5.54 -8.42
N THR A 142 -16.43 -4.32 -7.93
CA THR A 142 -17.04 -3.10 -8.43
C THR A 142 -15.98 -2.04 -8.71
N VAL A 143 -16.22 -1.26 -9.78
CA VAL A 143 -15.35 -0.14 -10.16
C VAL A 143 -15.20 0.86 -9.03
N ALA A 144 -16.28 1.14 -8.30
CA ALA A 144 -16.27 2.08 -7.18
C ALA A 144 -15.35 1.61 -6.04
N ASN A 145 -15.37 0.32 -5.73
CA ASN A 145 -14.50 -0.27 -4.70
C ASN A 145 -13.03 -0.23 -5.13
N LEU A 146 -12.73 -0.62 -6.37
CA LEU A 146 -11.37 -0.59 -6.92
C LEU A 146 -10.78 0.82 -6.88
N LEU A 147 -11.51 1.82 -7.38
CA LEU A 147 -11.09 3.22 -7.36
C LEU A 147 -10.95 3.75 -5.93
N GLY A 148 -11.85 3.39 -5.03
CA GLY A 148 -11.77 3.75 -3.62
C GLY A 148 -10.49 3.22 -2.96
N CYS A 149 -10.11 1.98 -3.23
CA CYS A 149 -8.86 1.39 -2.75
C CYS A 149 -7.63 2.12 -3.31
N TRP A 150 -7.60 2.41 -4.63
CA TRP A 150 -6.51 3.15 -5.25
C TRP A 150 -6.38 4.58 -4.70
N GLN A 151 -7.50 5.27 -4.49
CA GLN A 151 -7.51 6.60 -3.88
C GLN A 151 -6.93 6.58 -2.46
N MET A 152 -7.28 5.57 -1.66
CA MET A 152 -6.74 5.44 -0.31
C MET A 152 -5.25 5.14 -0.30
N LEU A 153 -4.75 4.29 -1.21
CA LEU A 153 -3.32 4.03 -1.37
C LEU A 153 -2.56 5.31 -1.76
N ALA A 154 -3.06 6.06 -2.72
CA ALA A 154 -2.49 7.33 -3.14
C ALA A 154 -2.51 8.38 -2.02
N LEU A 155 -3.60 8.44 -1.25
CA LEU A 155 -3.73 9.33 -0.09
C LEU A 155 -2.71 9.01 1.00
N ILE A 156 -2.55 7.73 1.36
CA ILE A 156 -1.56 7.29 2.34
C ILE A 156 -0.15 7.69 1.89
N ALA A 157 0.20 7.45 0.61
CA ALA A 157 1.49 7.84 0.05
C ALA A 157 1.72 9.36 0.16
N ALA A 158 0.73 10.16 -0.26
CA ALA A 158 0.82 11.63 -0.22
C ALA A 158 0.99 12.14 1.21
N VAL A 159 0.20 11.63 2.16
CA VAL A 159 0.29 12.01 3.58
C VAL A 159 1.67 11.65 4.15
N CYS A 160 2.20 10.47 3.86
CA CYS A 160 3.53 10.05 4.33
C CYS A 160 4.64 10.92 3.75
N ILE A 161 4.58 11.28 2.46
CA ILE A 161 5.58 12.16 1.82
C ILE A 161 5.54 13.56 2.45
N VAL A 162 4.35 14.14 2.62
CA VAL A 162 4.19 15.47 3.26
C VAL A 162 4.67 15.43 4.71
N ALA A 163 4.32 14.40 5.47
CA ALA A 163 4.77 14.23 6.85
C ALA A 163 6.30 14.09 6.92
N ALA A 164 6.92 13.32 6.04
CA ALA A 164 8.38 13.18 5.96
C ALA A 164 9.06 14.53 5.68
N TRP A 165 8.53 15.31 4.77
CA TRP A 165 9.02 16.66 4.49
C TRP A 165 8.91 17.58 5.72
N LEU A 166 7.75 17.60 6.39
CA LEU A 166 7.54 18.44 7.59
C LEU A 166 8.52 18.07 8.73
N VAL A 167 8.70 16.76 8.98
CA VAL A 167 9.64 16.28 10.01
C VAL A 167 11.07 16.71 9.70
N LEU A 168 11.51 16.63 8.45
CA LEU A 168 12.83 17.07 8.02
C LEU A 168 12.98 18.59 8.19
N GLN A 169 11.95 19.37 7.87
CA GLN A 169 11.97 20.83 8.00
C GLN A 169 12.13 21.24 9.48
N ILE A 170 11.30 20.67 10.37
CA ILE A 170 11.39 20.93 11.82
C ILE A 170 12.76 20.53 12.37
N SER A 171 13.31 19.41 11.93
CA SER A 171 14.64 18.95 12.36
C SER A 171 15.76 19.86 11.88
N PHE A 172 15.62 20.48 10.71
CA PHE A 172 16.60 21.40 10.14
C PHE A 172 16.57 22.74 10.84
N ASP A 173 15.38 23.29 11.15
CA ASP A 173 15.23 24.57 11.83
C ASP A 173 15.76 24.50 13.27
N ARG A 174 15.55 23.39 13.98
CA ARG A 174 16.12 23.14 15.31
C ARG A 174 17.65 23.07 15.35
N ARG A 175 18.33 22.86 14.23
CA ARG A 175 19.79 22.85 14.14
C ARG A 175 20.38 24.23 13.86
N LYS A 176 19.54 25.17 13.45
CA LYS A 176 19.96 26.56 13.18
C LYS A 176 19.76 27.49 14.37
N ALA A 177 18.86 27.13 15.31
CA ALA A 177 18.64 27.82 16.59
C ALA A 177 19.63 27.31 17.65
#